data_96839fcf83a2aa4ab6b40b1e413f2ba1
#
_entry.id   96839fcf83a2aa4ab6b40b1e413f2ba1
#
_cell.length_a   1.000
_cell.length_b   1.000
_cell.length_c   1.000
_cell.angle_alpha   90.00
_cell.angle_beta   90.00
_cell.angle_gamma   90.00
#
_symmetry.space_group_name_H-M   'P 1'
#
loop_
_entity.id
_entity.type
_entity.pdbx_description
1 polymer ?
#
loop_
_entity_poly.entity_id
_entity_poly.type
_entity_poly.pdbx_seq_one_letter_code
_entity_poly.pdbx_strand_id
1 'polypeptide(L)'
;MKKVAGIVRDCIEKYIPVCAFVVLFVIFVYQVFMRYVVRAPQAWTTEVEQSCFLWLVMLGACYAQREKAHVTFTLLYDNLGVKGKAFTAMLGNILITFATLVSFLPSLNYVLGLAARQQVTTLLKWPKTIVFFPYVVFLFFICLYAVLEIYEEIMVLRGDEKYTAKMLKESKSEAEQAIEASLAQEQLDLNNIDYGEKEDK
;
A
#
# COMPACT_ATOMS: atom_id res chain seq x y z
N MET A 1 -26.95 -3.67 -0.46
CA MET A 1 -26.01 -3.04 0.45
C MET A 1 -24.57 -3.53 0.27
N LYS A 2 -24.26 -4.84 0.20
CA LYS A 2 -22.88 -5.36 0.00
C LYS A 2 -22.20 -4.88 -1.29
N LYS A 3 -22.92 -4.77 -2.43
CA LYS A 3 -22.36 -4.29 -3.70
C LYS A 3 -21.98 -2.81 -3.65
N VAL A 4 -22.79 -1.96 -3.03
CA VAL A 4 -22.52 -0.51 -2.90
C VAL A 4 -21.31 -0.27 -2.00
N ALA A 5 -21.21 -0.98 -0.87
CA ALA A 5 -20.05 -0.89 0.02
C ALA A 5 -18.76 -1.33 -0.69
N GLY A 6 -18.81 -2.37 -1.55
CA GLY A 6 -17.68 -2.78 -2.38
C GLY A 6 -17.24 -1.68 -3.36
N ILE A 7 -18.18 -1.07 -4.07
CA ILE A 7 -17.88 0.00 -5.04
C ILE A 7 -17.26 1.22 -4.35
N VAL A 8 -17.82 1.64 -3.20
CA VAL A 8 -17.28 2.77 -2.43
C VAL A 8 -15.86 2.49 -1.95
N ARG A 9 -15.63 1.29 -1.43
CA ARG A 9 -14.30 0.85 -1.00
C ARG A 9 -13.30 0.87 -2.17
N ASP A 10 -13.66 0.24 -3.30
CA ASP A 10 -12.79 0.21 -4.48
C ASP A 10 -12.53 1.60 -5.05
N CYS A 11 -13.49 2.51 -4.92
CA CYS A 11 -13.30 3.91 -5.29
C CYS A 11 -12.22 4.57 -4.41
N ILE A 12 -12.29 4.38 -3.10
CA ILE A 12 -11.35 4.98 -2.15
C ILE A 12 -9.96 4.36 -2.26
N GLU A 13 -9.85 3.02 -2.31
CA GLU A 13 -8.58 2.31 -2.23
C GLU A 13 -7.85 2.18 -3.57
N LYS A 14 -8.57 2.23 -4.71
CA LYS A 14 -7.99 2.02 -6.04
C LYS A 14 -8.02 3.28 -6.91
N TYR A 15 -9.21 3.88 -7.10
CA TYR A 15 -9.34 4.98 -8.07
C TYR A 15 -8.76 6.30 -7.56
N ILE A 16 -8.95 6.64 -6.28
CA ILE A 16 -8.39 7.88 -5.72
C ILE A 16 -6.86 7.86 -5.74
N PRO A 17 -6.15 6.79 -5.32
CA PRO A 17 -4.69 6.74 -5.44
C PRO A 17 -4.18 6.88 -6.87
N VAL A 18 -4.87 6.24 -7.86
CA VAL A 18 -4.50 6.36 -9.27
C VAL A 18 -4.65 7.80 -9.76
N CYS A 19 -5.77 8.46 -9.44
CA CYS A 19 -5.96 9.87 -9.78
C CYS A 19 -4.91 10.77 -9.10
N ALA A 20 -4.60 10.52 -7.81
CA ALA A 20 -3.56 11.25 -7.10
C ALA A 20 -2.18 11.07 -7.75
N PHE A 21 -1.87 9.86 -8.22
CA PHE A 21 -0.63 9.58 -8.96
C PHE A 21 -0.56 10.35 -10.27
N VAL A 22 -1.62 10.35 -11.06
CA VAL A 22 -1.66 11.08 -12.33
C VAL A 22 -1.46 12.58 -12.10
N VAL A 23 -2.16 13.16 -11.12
CA VAL A 23 -2.01 14.58 -10.76
C VAL A 23 -0.58 14.87 -10.29
N LEU A 24 -0.03 14.05 -9.40
CA LEU A 24 1.35 14.16 -8.92
C LEU A 24 2.33 14.16 -10.09
N PHE A 25 2.21 13.21 -11.01
CA PHE A 25 3.10 13.08 -12.16
C PHE A 25 3.02 14.31 -13.09
N VAL A 26 1.82 14.77 -13.40
CA VAL A 26 1.61 15.96 -14.26
C VAL A 26 2.23 17.22 -13.61
N ILE A 27 2.00 17.41 -12.30
CA ILE A 27 2.56 18.56 -11.57
C ILE A 27 4.09 18.46 -11.49
N PHE A 28 4.63 17.26 -11.28
CA PHE A 28 6.07 17.05 -11.27
C PHE A 28 6.72 17.41 -12.61
N VAL A 29 6.14 16.94 -13.74
CA VAL A 29 6.62 17.31 -15.09
C VAL A 29 6.54 18.81 -15.30
N TYR A 30 5.42 19.43 -14.92
CA TYR A 30 5.25 20.89 -14.97
C TYR A 30 6.33 21.61 -14.15
N GLN A 31 6.59 21.17 -12.92
CA GLN A 31 7.61 21.76 -12.05
C GLN A 31 9.01 21.68 -12.66
N VAL A 32 9.37 20.51 -13.22
CA VAL A 32 10.65 20.31 -13.92
C VAL A 32 10.76 21.28 -15.12
N PHE A 33 9.71 21.37 -15.92
CA PHE A 33 9.67 22.28 -17.08
C PHE A 33 9.83 23.75 -16.65
N MET A 34 9.07 24.21 -15.67
CA MET A 34 9.14 25.58 -15.17
C MET A 34 10.53 25.91 -14.56
N ARG A 35 11.14 24.93 -13.90
CA ARG A 35 12.47 25.10 -13.28
C ARG A 35 13.61 25.19 -14.29
N TYR A 36 13.62 24.31 -15.30
CA TYR A 36 14.76 24.17 -16.21
C TYR A 36 14.59 24.93 -17.53
N VAL A 37 13.38 25.00 -18.10
CA VAL A 37 13.11 25.65 -19.37
C VAL A 37 12.76 27.13 -19.16
N VAL A 38 11.76 27.39 -18.33
CA VAL A 38 11.27 28.75 -18.09
C VAL A 38 12.14 29.50 -17.07
N ARG A 39 12.89 28.76 -16.22
CA ARG A 39 13.72 29.31 -15.14
C ARG A 39 12.93 30.13 -14.10
N ALA A 40 11.64 29.83 -13.95
CA ALA A 40 10.73 30.46 -13.00
C ALA A 40 10.11 29.39 -12.08
N PRO A 41 10.86 28.87 -11.07
CA PRO A 41 10.40 27.81 -10.19
C PRO A 41 9.15 28.25 -9.40
N GLN A 42 8.15 27.36 -9.37
CA GLN A 42 6.87 27.60 -8.70
C GLN A 42 6.83 26.81 -7.37
N ALA A 43 6.83 27.50 -6.25
CA ALA A 43 6.87 26.84 -4.95
C ALA A 43 5.56 26.12 -4.56
N TRP A 44 4.41 26.54 -5.10
CA TRP A 44 3.11 25.92 -4.81
C TRP A 44 3.00 24.47 -5.31
N THR A 45 3.75 24.12 -6.35
CA THR A 45 3.76 22.75 -6.91
C THR A 45 4.19 21.72 -5.87
N THR A 46 5.15 22.06 -5.02
CA THR A 46 5.64 21.19 -3.94
C THR A 46 4.52 20.82 -2.93
N GLU A 47 3.63 21.77 -2.61
CA GLU A 47 2.50 21.49 -1.70
C GLU A 47 1.49 20.54 -2.33
N VAL A 48 1.24 20.66 -3.65
CA VAL A 48 0.36 19.73 -4.38
C VAL A 48 0.98 18.34 -4.43
N GLU A 49 2.26 18.25 -4.79
CA GLU A 49 2.99 16.98 -4.86
C GLU A 49 2.98 16.24 -3.53
N GLN A 50 3.30 16.92 -2.43
CA GLN A 50 3.29 16.34 -1.08
C GLN A 50 1.88 15.84 -0.69
N SER A 51 0.84 16.61 -1.02
CA SER A 51 -0.54 16.24 -0.73
C SER A 51 -0.97 15.01 -1.54
N CYS A 52 -0.71 15.01 -2.85
CA CYS A 52 -1.03 13.87 -3.73
C CYS A 52 -0.22 12.61 -3.35
N PHE A 53 1.06 12.79 -2.98
CA PHE A 53 1.91 11.68 -2.53
C PHE A 53 1.36 11.04 -1.25
N LEU A 54 0.93 11.85 -0.27
CA LEU A 54 0.34 11.32 0.96
C LEU A 54 -0.95 10.53 0.68
N TRP A 55 -1.83 11.05 -0.19
CA TRP A 55 -3.05 10.38 -0.61
C TRP A 55 -2.75 9.06 -1.34
N LEU A 56 -1.80 9.10 -2.29
CA LEU A 56 -1.37 7.93 -3.04
C LEU A 56 -0.86 6.82 -2.10
N VAL A 57 0.10 7.16 -1.21
CA VAL A 57 0.76 6.17 -0.35
C VAL A 57 -0.21 5.61 0.68
N MET A 58 -0.97 6.47 1.37
CA MET A 58 -1.84 6.01 2.46
C MET A 58 -3.02 5.17 1.95
N LEU A 59 -3.70 5.61 0.91
CA LEU A 59 -4.82 4.85 0.36
C LEU A 59 -4.37 3.65 -0.47
N GLY A 60 -3.24 3.78 -1.18
CA GLY A 60 -2.63 2.66 -1.90
C GLY A 60 -2.16 1.55 -0.97
N ALA A 61 -1.65 1.89 0.22
CA ALA A 61 -1.28 0.90 1.23
C ALA A 61 -2.51 0.15 1.79
N CYS A 62 -3.69 0.78 1.87
CA CYS A 62 -4.93 0.06 2.19
C CYS A 62 -5.25 -1.01 1.13
N TYR A 63 -5.08 -0.67 -0.14
CA TYR A 63 -5.27 -1.61 -1.24
C TYR A 63 -4.28 -2.77 -1.18
N ALA A 64 -2.99 -2.47 -0.96
CA ALA A 64 -1.94 -3.48 -0.83
C ALA A 64 -2.18 -4.44 0.35
N GLN A 65 -2.64 -3.94 1.50
CA GLN A 65 -3.04 -4.77 2.63
C GLN A 65 -4.19 -5.72 2.26
N ARG A 66 -5.21 -5.21 1.59
CA ARG A 66 -6.37 -6.01 1.17
C ARG A 66 -5.99 -7.15 0.22
N GLU A 67 -5.11 -6.89 -0.72
CA GLU A 67 -4.62 -7.90 -1.69
C GLU A 67 -3.53 -8.80 -1.09
N LYS A 68 -3.24 -8.64 0.22
CA LYS A 68 -2.17 -9.37 0.93
C LYS A 68 -0.81 -9.28 0.22
N ALA A 69 -0.58 -8.17 -0.51
CA ALA A 69 0.65 -7.90 -1.25
C ALA A 69 1.83 -7.51 -0.34
N HIS A 70 1.80 -7.93 0.93
CA HIS A 70 2.95 -7.77 1.81
C HIS A 70 4.00 -8.82 1.48
N VAL A 71 5.24 -8.35 1.43
CA VAL A 71 6.42 -9.20 1.21
C VAL A 71 6.45 -10.26 2.32
N THR A 72 5.99 -11.46 2.00
CA THR A 72 6.23 -12.63 2.83
C THR A 72 7.67 -13.08 2.60
N PHE A 73 8.40 -13.34 3.67
CA PHE A 73 9.71 -13.99 3.56
C PHE A 73 9.50 -15.43 3.10
N THR A 74 9.36 -15.63 1.80
CA THR A 74 9.07 -16.92 1.17
C THR A 74 10.04 -18.00 1.61
N LEU A 75 11.32 -17.67 1.75
CA LEU A 75 12.37 -18.59 2.20
C LEU A 75 12.12 -19.20 3.59
N LEU A 76 11.53 -18.43 4.51
CA LEU A 76 11.16 -18.93 5.84
C LEU A 76 9.80 -19.63 5.81
N TYR A 77 8.90 -19.14 4.98
CA TYR A 77 7.52 -19.63 4.85
C TYR A 77 7.45 -21.02 4.20
N ASP A 78 8.28 -21.31 3.20
CA ASP A 78 8.23 -22.55 2.43
C ASP A 78 8.62 -23.79 3.27
N ASN A 79 9.44 -23.60 4.29
CA ASN A 79 9.85 -24.67 5.21
C ASN A 79 8.85 -24.92 6.37
N LEU A 80 7.82 -24.08 6.51
CA LEU A 80 6.84 -24.20 7.57
C LEU A 80 5.58 -24.92 7.08
N GLY A 81 5.08 -25.88 7.88
CA GLY A 81 3.76 -26.45 7.65
C GLY A 81 2.64 -25.39 7.78
N VAL A 82 1.43 -25.71 7.27
CA VAL A 82 0.28 -24.77 7.23
C VAL A 82 0.01 -24.07 8.56
N LYS A 83 0.10 -24.80 9.68
CA LYS A 83 -0.08 -24.23 11.02
C LYS A 83 1.07 -23.30 11.42
N GLY A 84 2.30 -23.60 11.00
CA GLY A 84 3.45 -22.74 11.23
C GLY A 84 3.33 -21.41 10.45
N LYS A 85 2.88 -21.49 9.19
CA LYS A 85 2.57 -20.32 8.36
C LYS A 85 1.51 -19.43 9.03
N ALA A 86 0.40 -20.02 9.47
CA ALA A 86 -0.66 -19.30 10.17
C ALA A 86 -0.18 -18.63 11.47
N PHE A 87 0.66 -19.33 12.26
CA PHE A 87 1.19 -18.77 13.49
C PHE A 87 2.12 -17.57 13.27
N THR A 88 2.99 -17.65 12.26
CA THR A 88 3.92 -16.56 11.93
C THR A 88 3.17 -15.35 11.39
N ALA A 89 2.19 -15.56 10.51
CA ALA A 89 1.33 -14.50 10.00
C ALA A 89 0.54 -13.82 11.13
N MET A 90 -0.05 -14.60 12.04
CA MET A 90 -0.77 -14.10 13.20
C MET A 90 0.11 -13.21 14.09
N LEU A 91 1.36 -13.61 14.34
CA LEU A 91 2.29 -12.79 15.12
C LEU A 91 2.56 -11.43 14.45
N GLY A 92 2.78 -11.42 13.13
CA GLY A 92 2.94 -10.21 12.34
C GLY A 92 1.71 -9.30 12.40
N ASN A 93 0.52 -9.87 12.19
CA ASN A 93 -0.74 -9.13 12.22
C ASN A 93 -1.09 -8.58 13.61
N ILE A 94 -0.73 -9.29 14.68
CA ILE A 94 -0.86 -8.78 16.06
C ILE A 94 0.04 -7.56 16.27
N LEU A 95 1.29 -7.60 15.81
CA LEU A 95 2.20 -6.45 15.91
C LEU A 95 1.69 -5.25 15.13
N ILE A 96 1.22 -5.45 13.90
CA ILE A 96 0.64 -4.39 13.07
C ILE A 96 -0.61 -3.80 13.74
N THR A 97 -1.51 -4.65 14.24
CA THR A 97 -2.73 -4.22 14.93
C THR A 97 -2.40 -3.41 16.18
N PHE A 98 -1.45 -3.88 16.98
CA PHE A 98 -1.03 -3.18 18.18
C PHE A 98 -0.44 -1.80 17.86
N ALA A 99 0.51 -1.74 16.92
CA ALA A 99 1.14 -0.49 16.51
C ALA A 99 0.12 0.51 15.94
N THR A 100 -0.80 0.02 15.10
CA THR A 100 -1.85 0.83 14.49
C THR A 100 -2.84 1.35 15.51
N LEU A 101 -3.25 0.52 16.48
CA LEU A 101 -4.17 0.89 17.54
C LEU A 101 -3.59 1.96 18.47
N VAL A 102 -2.30 1.81 18.85
CA VAL A 102 -1.59 2.80 19.67
C VAL A 102 -1.48 4.14 18.92
N SER A 103 -1.24 4.09 17.60
CA SER A 103 -1.10 5.29 16.77
C SER A 103 -2.44 5.96 16.42
N PHE A 104 -3.55 5.24 16.49
CA PHE A 104 -4.85 5.73 16.03
C PHE A 104 -5.36 6.94 16.82
N LEU A 105 -5.40 6.85 18.15
CA LEU A 105 -5.90 7.93 19.02
C LEU A 105 -5.06 9.23 18.92
N PRO A 106 -3.73 9.20 19.02
CA PRO A 106 -2.91 10.39 18.81
C PRO A 106 -3.10 11.01 17.43
N SER A 107 -3.18 10.18 16.38
CA SER A 107 -3.36 10.65 15.00
C SER A 107 -4.72 11.30 14.78
N LEU A 108 -5.78 10.71 15.32
CA LEU A 108 -7.12 11.27 15.27
C LEU A 108 -7.16 12.62 15.99
N ASN A 109 -6.60 12.71 17.20
CA ASN A 109 -6.52 13.95 17.97
C ASN A 109 -5.70 15.02 17.24
N TYR A 110 -4.62 14.63 16.56
CA TYR A 110 -3.82 15.55 15.74
C TYR A 110 -4.65 16.12 14.59
N VAL A 111 -5.33 15.30 13.81
CA VAL A 111 -6.13 15.76 12.66
C VAL A 111 -7.33 16.60 13.11
N LEU A 112 -8.00 16.23 14.22
CA LEU A 112 -9.06 17.04 14.82
C LEU A 112 -8.51 18.38 15.33
N GLY A 113 -7.32 18.39 15.91
CA GLY A 113 -6.62 19.62 16.34
C GLY A 113 -6.29 20.55 15.17
N LEU A 114 -5.91 19.99 14.00
CA LEU A 114 -5.72 20.78 12.78
C LEU A 114 -7.02 21.43 12.31
N ALA A 115 -8.14 20.68 12.39
CA ALA A 115 -9.47 21.17 12.04
C ALA A 115 -9.91 22.27 13.00
N ALA A 116 -9.78 22.07 14.32
CA ALA A 116 -10.18 23.03 15.34
C ALA A 116 -9.39 24.35 15.25
N ARG A 117 -8.10 24.27 14.87
CA ARG A 117 -7.24 25.45 14.70
C ARG A 117 -7.30 26.06 13.31
N GLN A 118 -8.14 25.52 12.41
CA GLN A 118 -8.26 25.95 11.02
C GLN A 118 -6.89 26.13 10.32
N GLN A 119 -5.94 25.23 10.60
CA GLN A 119 -4.61 25.32 10.02
C GLN A 119 -4.65 25.07 8.51
N VAL A 120 -3.96 25.96 7.78
CA VAL A 120 -3.83 25.90 6.32
C VAL A 120 -2.38 25.71 5.90
N THR A 121 -2.18 25.25 4.66
CA THR A 121 -0.86 25.17 4.04
C THR A 121 -0.31 26.58 3.78
N THR A 122 1.00 26.69 3.60
CA THR A 122 1.68 27.97 3.54
C THR A 122 1.41 28.78 2.29
N LEU A 123 1.36 28.11 1.13
CA LEU A 123 1.26 28.75 -0.20
C LEU A 123 -0.15 28.68 -0.76
N LEU A 124 -0.74 27.49 -0.83
CA LEU A 124 -2.08 27.29 -1.39
C LEU A 124 -3.20 27.58 -0.38
N LYS A 125 -2.87 27.72 0.91
CA LYS A 125 -3.83 27.93 2.01
C LYS A 125 -4.93 26.87 2.06
N TRP A 126 -4.61 25.63 1.65
CA TRP A 126 -5.52 24.51 1.76
C TRP A 126 -5.64 24.06 3.22
N PRO A 127 -6.82 23.62 3.66
CA PRO A 127 -6.97 23.08 5.01
C PRO A 127 -6.07 21.84 5.20
N LYS A 128 -5.14 21.91 6.14
CA LYS A 128 -4.25 20.77 6.46
C LYS A 128 -5.02 19.53 6.86
N THR A 129 -6.22 19.69 7.39
CA THR A 129 -7.12 18.59 7.70
C THR A 129 -7.40 17.70 6.49
N ILE A 130 -7.64 18.29 5.30
CA ILE A 130 -7.89 17.54 4.05
C ILE A 130 -6.62 16.80 3.63
N VAL A 131 -5.46 17.43 3.77
CA VAL A 131 -4.17 16.81 3.40
C VAL A 131 -3.89 15.57 4.26
N PHE A 132 -4.15 15.63 5.58
CA PHE A 132 -3.87 14.54 6.52
C PHE A 132 -5.04 13.58 6.75
N PHE A 133 -6.21 13.85 6.19
CA PHE A 133 -7.39 12.97 6.32
C PHE A 133 -7.12 11.52 5.86
N PRO A 134 -6.44 11.25 4.74
CA PRO A 134 -6.15 9.89 4.28
C PRO A 134 -5.36 9.06 5.31
N TYR A 135 -4.57 9.72 6.14
CA TYR A 135 -3.80 9.04 7.19
C TYR A 135 -4.71 8.39 8.24
N VAL A 136 -5.77 9.07 8.66
CA VAL A 136 -6.75 8.50 9.61
C VAL A 136 -7.54 7.36 8.95
N VAL A 137 -7.93 7.55 7.69
CA VAL A 137 -8.61 6.52 6.89
C VAL A 137 -7.72 5.28 6.76
N PHE A 138 -6.45 5.46 6.45
CA PHE A 138 -5.45 4.40 6.38
C PHE A 138 -5.36 3.62 7.70
N LEU A 139 -5.16 4.28 8.83
CA LEU A 139 -5.08 3.63 10.13
C LEU A 139 -6.34 2.82 10.46
N PHE A 140 -7.51 3.35 10.12
CA PHE A 140 -8.78 2.65 10.33
C PHE A 140 -8.87 1.37 9.49
N PHE A 141 -8.59 1.44 8.19
CA PHE A 141 -8.69 0.29 7.30
C PHE A 141 -7.62 -0.77 7.60
N ILE A 142 -6.38 -0.36 7.87
CA ILE A 142 -5.30 -1.29 8.24
C ILE A 142 -5.66 -2.04 9.53
N CYS A 143 -6.15 -1.36 10.55
CA CYS A 143 -6.58 -1.99 11.78
C CYS A 143 -7.72 -3.00 11.52
N LEU A 144 -8.69 -2.60 10.70
CA LEU A 144 -9.82 -3.47 10.35
C LEU A 144 -9.35 -4.73 9.60
N TYR A 145 -8.48 -4.58 8.59
CA TYR A 145 -7.98 -5.70 7.81
C TYR A 145 -7.10 -6.63 8.66
N ALA A 146 -6.19 -6.09 9.46
CA ALA A 146 -5.34 -6.89 10.33
C ALA A 146 -6.14 -7.71 11.37
N VAL A 147 -7.21 -7.14 11.94
CA VAL A 147 -8.11 -7.88 12.85
C VAL A 147 -8.85 -9.00 12.11
N LEU A 148 -9.31 -8.77 10.88
CA LEU A 148 -9.95 -9.80 10.08
C LEU A 148 -8.99 -10.94 9.71
N GLU A 149 -7.75 -10.63 9.39
CA GLU A 149 -6.70 -11.60 9.10
C GLU A 149 -6.36 -12.44 10.34
N ILE A 150 -6.19 -11.82 11.50
CA ILE A 150 -6.00 -12.54 12.78
C ILE A 150 -7.15 -13.52 13.03
N TYR A 151 -8.39 -13.12 12.74
CA TYR A 151 -9.54 -14.01 12.88
C TYR A 151 -9.43 -15.23 11.94
N GLU A 152 -9.07 -15.01 10.66
CA GLU A 152 -8.87 -16.11 9.70
C GLU A 152 -7.75 -17.07 10.16
N GLU A 153 -6.62 -16.54 10.64
CA GLU A 153 -5.47 -17.31 11.12
C GLU A 153 -5.80 -18.15 12.36
N ILE A 154 -6.57 -17.61 13.30
CA ILE A 154 -7.05 -18.37 14.46
C ILE A 154 -7.93 -19.54 14.02
N MET A 155 -8.79 -19.35 12.99
CA MET A 155 -9.63 -20.43 12.47
C MET A 155 -8.79 -21.53 11.80
N VAL A 156 -7.72 -21.16 11.08
CA VAL A 156 -6.74 -22.15 10.54
C VAL A 156 -6.07 -22.94 11.66
N LEU A 157 -5.65 -22.28 12.73
CA LEU A 157 -5.02 -22.95 13.89
C LEU A 157 -5.99 -23.90 14.62
N ARG A 158 -7.28 -23.59 14.64
CA ARG A 158 -8.35 -24.44 15.18
C ARG A 158 -8.65 -25.66 14.29
N GLY A 159 -8.16 -25.68 13.04
CA GLY A 159 -8.33 -26.79 12.12
C GLY A 159 -9.59 -26.70 11.26
N ASP A 160 -10.16 -25.50 11.04
CA ASP A 160 -11.28 -25.32 10.13
C ASP A 160 -10.79 -25.55 8.67
N GLU A 161 -11.36 -26.58 8.03
CA GLU A 161 -10.95 -27.00 6.67
C GLU A 161 -11.13 -25.90 5.63
N LYS A 162 -12.16 -25.07 5.78
CA LYS A 162 -12.47 -23.99 4.83
C LYS A 162 -11.38 -22.91 4.82
N TYR A 163 -10.94 -22.47 5.99
CA TYR A 163 -9.90 -21.44 6.11
C TYR A 163 -8.52 -22.00 5.79
N THR A 164 -8.27 -23.26 6.14
CA THR A 164 -7.05 -23.99 5.77
C THR A 164 -6.92 -24.14 4.26
N ALA A 165 -8.01 -24.53 3.56
CA ALA A 165 -8.03 -24.62 2.10
C ALA A 165 -7.83 -23.26 1.42
N LYS A 166 -8.41 -22.18 1.98
CA LYS A 166 -8.21 -20.81 1.50
C LYS A 166 -6.72 -20.40 1.59
N MET A 167 -6.11 -20.58 2.75
CA MET A 167 -4.71 -20.26 2.98
C MET A 167 -3.75 -21.06 2.08
N LEU A 168 -4.02 -22.35 1.86
CA LEU A 168 -3.24 -23.18 0.94
C LEU A 168 -3.36 -22.70 -0.51
N LYS A 169 -4.54 -22.27 -0.93
CA LYS A 169 -4.77 -21.73 -2.28
C LYS A 169 -4.02 -20.39 -2.46
N GLU A 170 -4.06 -19.52 -1.48
CA GLU A 170 -3.34 -18.24 -1.50
C GLU A 170 -1.82 -18.49 -1.55
N SER A 171 -1.28 -19.37 -0.70
CA SER A 171 0.16 -19.67 -0.69
C SER A 171 0.67 -20.34 -1.99
N LYS A 172 -0.15 -21.12 -2.69
CA LYS A 172 0.19 -21.68 -4.01
C LYS A 172 0.21 -20.61 -5.09
N SER A 173 -0.77 -19.71 -5.07
CA SER A 173 -0.83 -18.60 -6.03
C SER A 173 0.37 -17.65 -5.89
N GLU A 174 0.81 -17.38 -4.66
CA GLU A 174 2.02 -16.58 -4.40
C GLU A 174 3.30 -17.28 -4.89
N ALA A 175 3.42 -18.60 -4.65
CA ALA A 175 4.55 -19.38 -5.11
C ALA A 175 4.61 -19.45 -6.65
N GLU A 176 3.47 -19.62 -7.33
CA GLU A 176 3.38 -19.60 -8.79
C GLU A 176 3.80 -18.25 -9.36
N GLN A 177 3.35 -17.15 -8.78
CA GLN A 177 3.76 -15.80 -9.19
C GLN A 177 5.26 -15.53 -8.96
N ALA A 178 5.81 -16.02 -7.85
CA ALA A 178 7.24 -15.91 -7.56
C ALA A 178 8.10 -16.70 -8.57
N ILE A 179 7.64 -17.89 -8.97
CA ILE A 179 8.31 -18.70 -10.00
C ILE A 179 8.23 -18.01 -11.36
N GLU A 180 7.06 -17.49 -11.76
CA GLU A 180 6.92 -16.74 -13.02
C GLU A 180 7.82 -15.51 -13.05
N ALA A 181 7.88 -14.75 -11.94
CA ALA A 181 8.75 -13.59 -11.85
C ALA A 181 10.24 -13.95 -11.97
N SER A 182 10.68 -15.06 -11.34
CA SER A 182 12.06 -15.53 -11.44
C SER A 182 12.42 -16.00 -12.85
N LEU A 183 11.52 -16.72 -13.53
CA LEU A 183 11.71 -17.15 -14.91
C LEU A 183 11.73 -15.97 -15.90
N ALA A 184 10.90 -14.97 -15.70
CA ALA A 184 10.92 -13.75 -16.50
C ALA A 184 12.22 -12.98 -16.33
N GLN A 185 12.75 -12.93 -15.13
CA GLN A 185 14.04 -12.27 -14.84
C GLN A 185 15.20 -13.02 -15.47
N GLU A 186 15.24 -14.35 -15.40
CA GLU A 186 16.24 -15.19 -16.06
C GLU A 186 16.21 -15.02 -17.59
N GLN A 187 15.04 -14.92 -18.19
CA GLN A 187 14.89 -14.65 -19.63
C GLN A 187 15.42 -13.27 -20.02
N LEU A 188 15.19 -12.25 -19.18
CA LEU A 188 15.74 -10.91 -19.41
C LEU A 188 17.28 -10.90 -19.33
N ASP A 189 17.84 -11.62 -18.37
CA ASP A 189 19.29 -11.72 -18.21
C ASP A 189 19.93 -12.45 -19.38
N LEU A 190 19.32 -13.54 -19.86
CA LEU A 190 19.77 -14.26 -21.06
C LEU A 190 19.72 -13.39 -22.33
N ASN A 191 18.64 -12.63 -22.50
CA ASN A 191 18.53 -11.69 -23.61
C ASN A 191 19.60 -10.60 -23.56
N ASN A 192 19.87 -10.03 -22.37
CA ASN A 192 20.90 -9.00 -22.20
C ASN A 192 22.29 -9.52 -22.52
N ILE A 193 22.60 -10.79 -22.21
CA ILE A 193 23.86 -11.44 -22.57
C ILE A 193 23.99 -11.61 -24.11
N ASP A 194 22.93 -12.03 -24.80
CA ASP A 194 22.90 -12.20 -26.26
C ASP A 194 23.05 -10.85 -27.01
N TYR A 195 22.53 -9.76 -26.46
CA TYR A 195 22.74 -8.42 -27.03
C TYR A 195 24.18 -7.91 -26.79
N GLY A 196 24.77 -8.17 -25.62
CA GLY A 196 26.17 -7.78 -25.33
C GLY A 196 27.17 -8.47 -26.22
N GLU A 197 27.01 -9.77 -26.55
CA GLU A 197 27.90 -10.50 -27.47
C GLU A 197 27.77 -10.04 -28.95
N LYS A 198 26.66 -9.38 -29.32
CA LYS A 198 26.48 -8.87 -30.70
C LYS A 198 27.04 -7.47 -30.91
N GLU A 199 27.28 -6.69 -29.86
CA GLU A 199 27.91 -5.37 -29.93
C GLU A 199 29.47 -5.46 -29.95
N ASP A 200 30.04 -6.56 -29.46
CA ASP A 200 31.48 -6.76 -29.42
C ASP A 200 32.06 -7.46 -30.69
N LYS A 201 31.27 -7.67 -31.74
CA LYS A 201 31.67 -8.19 -33.04
C LYS A 201 31.51 -7.19 -34.18
#